data_5b589343414409426ec9340ee45982e9
#
_entry.id   5b589343414409426ec9340ee45982e9
#
_cell.length_a   1.000
_cell.length_b   1.000
_cell.length_c   1.000
_cell.angle_alpha   90.00
_cell.angle_beta   90.00
_cell.angle_gamma   90.00
#
_symmetry.space_group_name_H-M   'P 1'
#
loop_
_entity.id
_entity.type
_entity.pdbx_description
1 polymer ?
#
loop_
_entity_poly.entity_id
_entity_poly.type
_entity_poly.pdbx_seq_one_letter_code
_entity_poly.pdbx_strand_id
1 'polypeptide(L)'
;MVPAVDNLIHALARLPGLGRRSAERAALALMRKPDLILDPLLIALREAREAVCCCPVCGGFTSKDAIPCRLCSDVMRDGSFLCVVEEPADILQIEKSGGFAGRYHALMGKLSPARQTGVAELRLNALSTRVAEGSIKEVVLALSTDMEGDLTSGYICEMLKPYPVRITRLAFGLPADSGVGYSDPLTLKRALKGRQDM
;
A
#
# COMPACT_ATOMS: atom_id res chain seq x y z
N MET A 1 21.20 -7.89 30.23
CA MET A 1 21.66 -8.19 28.85
C MET A 1 22.65 -7.10 28.44
N VAL A 2 23.52 -7.33 27.44
CA VAL A 2 24.45 -6.29 26.97
C VAL A 2 23.62 -5.17 26.32
N PRO A 3 23.84 -3.88 26.65
CA PRO A 3 22.99 -2.78 26.16
C PRO A 3 22.83 -2.73 24.63
N ALA A 4 23.87 -3.09 23.88
CA ALA A 4 23.80 -3.15 22.42
C ALA A 4 22.81 -4.22 21.90
N VAL A 5 22.71 -5.35 22.58
CA VAL A 5 21.74 -6.41 22.24
C VAL A 5 20.31 -5.97 22.58
N ASP A 6 20.11 -5.27 23.70
CA ASP A 6 18.82 -4.73 24.08
C ASP A 6 18.36 -3.68 23.07
N ASN A 7 19.23 -2.80 22.61
CA ASN A 7 18.93 -1.82 21.56
C ASN A 7 18.54 -2.49 20.23
N LEU A 8 19.23 -3.56 19.85
CA LEU A 8 18.89 -4.35 18.65
C LEU A 8 17.50 -4.98 18.78
N ILE A 9 17.19 -5.58 19.94
CA ILE A 9 15.86 -6.16 20.22
C ILE A 9 14.78 -5.09 20.10
N HIS A 10 14.99 -3.90 20.68
CA HIS A 10 14.04 -2.81 20.58
C HIS A 10 13.85 -2.33 19.13
N ALA A 11 14.94 -2.24 18.35
CA ALA A 11 14.86 -1.86 16.95
C ALA A 11 14.06 -2.88 16.11
N LEU A 12 14.35 -4.17 16.30
CA LEU A 12 13.65 -5.26 15.61
C LEU A 12 12.16 -5.35 16.02
N ALA A 13 11.85 -5.12 17.29
CA ALA A 13 10.47 -5.14 17.80
C ALA A 13 9.58 -4.01 17.24
N ARG A 14 10.17 -3.00 16.59
CA ARG A 14 9.42 -1.94 15.87
C ARG A 14 8.97 -2.37 14.47
N LEU A 15 9.49 -3.48 13.96
CA LEU A 15 9.09 -3.99 12.66
C LEU A 15 7.71 -4.64 12.74
N PRO A 16 6.81 -4.38 11.76
CA PRO A 16 5.50 -5.01 11.72
C PRO A 16 5.60 -6.55 11.78
N GLY A 17 4.77 -7.18 12.59
CA GLY A 17 4.76 -8.64 12.75
C GLY A 17 5.87 -9.22 13.65
N LEU A 18 6.85 -8.42 14.07
CA LEU A 18 7.87 -8.85 15.03
C LEU A 18 7.52 -8.40 16.46
N GLY A 19 6.84 -9.26 17.20
CA GLY A 19 6.67 -9.05 18.64
C GLY A 19 7.99 -9.22 19.41
N ARG A 20 8.05 -8.69 20.65
CA ARG A 20 9.26 -8.68 21.50
C ARG A 20 9.98 -10.03 21.58
N ARG A 21 9.24 -11.15 21.75
CA ARG A 21 9.83 -12.49 21.82
C ARG A 21 10.50 -12.92 20.51
N SER A 22 9.89 -12.58 19.38
CA SER A 22 10.45 -12.88 18.05
C SER A 22 11.67 -12.00 17.75
N ALA A 23 11.64 -10.73 18.13
CA ALA A 23 12.76 -9.81 18.04
C ALA A 23 13.96 -10.26 18.87
N GLU A 24 13.72 -10.75 20.10
CA GLU A 24 14.77 -11.30 20.97
C GLU A 24 15.43 -12.53 20.32
N ARG A 25 14.62 -13.50 19.84
CA ARG A 25 15.15 -14.68 19.14
C ARG A 25 15.94 -14.31 17.89
N ALA A 26 15.46 -13.32 17.12
CA ALA A 26 16.17 -12.83 15.93
C ALA A 26 17.51 -12.17 16.31
N ALA A 27 17.52 -11.29 17.31
CA ALA A 27 18.74 -10.64 17.78
C ALA A 27 19.79 -11.66 18.23
N LEU A 28 19.39 -12.64 19.03
CA LEU A 28 20.31 -13.70 19.49
C LEU A 28 20.83 -14.57 18.35
N ALA A 29 19.99 -14.86 17.34
CA ALA A 29 20.43 -15.59 16.13
C ALA A 29 21.47 -14.81 15.33
N LEU A 30 21.26 -13.50 15.15
CA LEU A 30 22.20 -12.60 14.49
C LEU A 30 23.58 -12.58 15.23
N MET A 31 23.55 -12.49 16.56
CA MET A 31 24.77 -12.47 17.37
C MET A 31 25.51 -13.80 17.40
N ARG A 32 24.81 -14.94 17.27
CA ARG A 32 25.42 -16.28 17.28
C ARG A 32 26.17 -16.61 15.99
N LYS A 33 25.76 -16.03 14.87
CA LYS A 33 26.33 -16.32 13.53
C LYS A 33 26.50 -15.01 12.76
N PRO A 34 27.39 -14.10 13.21
CA PRO A 34 27.53 -12.77 12.60
C PRO A 34 27.88 -12.87 11.12
N ASP A 35 28.90 -13.64 10.77
CA ASP A 35 29.38 -13.73 9.37
C ASP A 35 28.32 -14.33 8.40
N LEU A 36 27.46 -15.23 8.93
CA LEU A 36 26.48 -15.91 8.09
C LEU A 36 25.13 -15.20 7.98
N ILE A 37 24.76 -14.42 8.98
CA ILE A 37 23.40 -13.83 9.06
C ILE A 37 23.47 -12.30 9.21
N LEU A 38 24.26 -11.81 10.17
CA LEU A 38 24.27 -10.38 10.48
C LEU A 38 24.94 -9.56 9.35
N ASP A 39 26.13 -9.94 8.91
CA ASP A 39 26.87 -9.18 7.91
C ASP A 39 26.17 -9.16 6.56
N PRO A 40 25.66 -10.28 6.02
CA PRO A 40 24.83 -10.24 4.81
C PRO A 40 23.57 -9.40 4.96
N LEU A 41 22.92 -9.43 6.13
CA LEU A 41 21.74 -8.60 6.39
C LEU A 41 22.10 -7.11 6.41
N LEU A 42 23.21 -6.72 7.03
CA LEU A 42 23.67 -5.34 7.04
C LEU A 42 24.00 -4.81 5.63
N ILE A 43 24.61 -5.65 4.80
CA ILE A 43 24.88 -5.33 3.39
C ILE A 43 23.56 -5.12 2.65
N ALA A 44 22.64 -6.07 2.71
CA ALA A 44 21.35 -5.99 2.03
C ALA A 44 20.52 -4.78 2.46
N LEU A 45 20.54 -4.43 3.76
CA LEU A 45 19.85 -3.24 4.27
C LEU A 45 20.45 -1.94 3.73
N ARG A 46 21.78 -1.86 3.63
CA ARG A 46 22.47 -0.70 3.03
C ARG A 46 22.13 -0.56 1.55
N GLU A 47 22.27 -1.65 0.79
CA GLU A 47 21.96 -1.67 -0.64
C GLU A 47 20.51 -1.25 -0.90
N ALA A 48 19.55 -1.81 -0.16
CA ALA A 48 18.15 -1.42 -0.28
C ALA A 48 17.93 0.07 0.02
N ARG A 49 18.53 0.61 1.10
CA ARG A 49 18.45 2.04 1.45
C ARG A 49 19.04 2.95 0.38
N GLU A 50 20.13 2.52 -0.24
CA GLU A 50 20.84 3.32 -1.24
C GLU A 50 20.17 3.26 -2.60
N ALA A 51 19.67 2.09 -3.01
CA ALA A 51 19.14 1.86 -4.34
C ALA A 51 17.65 2.19 -4.48
N VAL A 52 16.83 1.99 -3.42
CA VAL A 52 15.37 2.08 -3.50
C VAL A 52 14.88 3.47 -3.13
N CYS A 53 13.88 3.95 -3.87
CA CYS A 53 13.09 5.14 -3.54
C CYS A 53 11.62 4.95 -3.93
N CYS A 54 10.78 5.90 -3.55
CA CYS A 54 9.42 5.98 -4.06
C CYS A 54 9.39 6.77 -5.37
N CYS A 55 8.70 6.24 -6.37
CA CYS A 55 8.47 6.94 -7.62
C CYS A 55 7.72 8.26 -7.37
N PRO A 56 8.21 9.41 -7.83
CA PRO A 56 7.55 10.69 -7.60
C PRO A 56 6.16 10.76 -8.24
N VAL A 57 5.92 10.02 -9.32
CA VAL A 57 4.64 9.99 -10.03
C VAL A 57 3.60 9.15 -9.28
N CYS A 58 3.86 7.85 -9.08
CA CYS A 58 2.86 6.95 -8.51
C CYS A 58 3.04 6.64 -7.02
N GLY A 59 4.20 6.91 -6.43
CA GLY A 59 4.51 6.53 -5.06
C GLY A 59 5.00 5.08 -4.89
N GLY A 60 4.93 4.25 -5.92
CA GLY A 60 5.41 2.87 -5.87
C GLY A 60 6.93 2.77 -5.68
N PHE A 61 7.42 1.68 -5.13
CA PHE A 61 8.86 1.45 -5.00
C PHE A 61 9.53 1.31 -6.37
N THR A 62 10.67 1.96 -6.53
CA THR A 62 11.51 1.90 -7.71
C THR A 62 12.97 2.06 -7.34
N SER A 63 13.87 1.78 -8.27
CA SER A 63 15.28 2.09 -8.12
C SER A 63 15.54 3.55 -8.50
N LYS A 64 16.51 4.18 -7.85
CA LYS A 64 16.84 5.61 -8.06
C LYS A 64 17.27 5.95 -9.49
N ASP A 65 17.78 4.98 -10.21
CA ASP A 65 18.18 5.07 -11.62
C ASP A 65 17.04 4.80 -12.61
N ALA A 66 15.85 4.40 -12.11
CA ALA A 66 14.65 4.12 -12.90
C ALA A 66 13.48 5.05 -12.51
N ILE A 67 13.63 6.35 -12.73
CA ILE A 67 12.61 7.37 -12.46
C ILE A 67 12.19 8.06 -13.77
N PRO A 68 10.87 8.05 -14.10
CA PRO A 68 9.76 7.41 -13.40
C PRO A 68 9.85 5.86 -13.43
N CYS A 69 9.18 5.20 -12.47
CA CYS A 69 9.23 3.75 -12.36
C CYS A 69 8.68 3.05 -13.63
N ARG A 70 9.01 1.77 -13.79
CA ARG A 70 8.57 0.95 -14.93
C ARG A 70 7.07 1.04 -15.19
N LEU A 71 6.22 1.02 -14.14
CA LEU A 71 4.77 1.11 -14.30
C LEU A 71 4.29 2.48 -14.81
N CYS A 72 5.03 3.55 -14.50
CA CYS A 72 4.72 4.89 -14.98
C CYS A 72 5.25 5.17 -16.38
N SER A 73 6.36 4.55 -16.79
CA SER A 73 6.97 4.72 -18.12
C SER A 73 6.42 3.76 -19.17
N ASP A 74 5.70 2.72 -18.76
CA ASP A 74 5.13 1.74 -19.68
C ASP A 74 4.00 2.36 -20.52
N VAL A 75 4.26 2.50 -21.82
CA VAL A 75 3.32 3.08 -22.80
C VAL A 75 2.13 2.19 -23.11
N MET A 76 2.22 0.89 -22.81
CA MET A 76 1.13 -0.07 -23.01
C MET A 76 0.03 0.04 -21.95
N ARG A 77 0.28 0.74 -20.84
CA ARG A 77 -0.71 0.93 -19.78
C ARG A 77 -1.69 2.04 -20.12
N ASP A 78 -2.96 1.75 -19.90
CA ASP A 78 -4.03 2.72 -20.12
C ASP A 78 -3.95 3.86 -19.09
N GLY A 79 -3.55 5.04 -19.54
CA GLY A 79 -3.46 6.25 -18.70
C GLY A 79 -4.81 6.81 -18.27
N SER A 80 -5.92 6.37 -18.88
CA SER A 80 -7.26 6.82 -18.50
C SER A 80 -7.81 6.17 -17.23
N PHE A 81 -7.18 5.07 -16.75
CA PHE A 81 -7.51 4.38 -15.50
C PHE A 81 -6.45 4.62 -14.44
N LEU A 82 -6.86 5.12 -13.28
CA LEU A 82 -5.98 5.37 -12.15
C LEU A 82 -6.43 4.58 -10.92
N CYS A 83 -5.63 3.60 -10.49
CA CYS A 83 -5.87 2.87 -9.25
C CYS A 83 -5.18 3.59 -8.08
N VAL A 84 -5.97 3.99 -7.09
CA VAL A 84 -5.49 4.64 -5.86
C VAL A 84 -5.39 3.59 -4.76
N VAL A 85 -4.23 3.47 -4.16
CA VAL A 85 -3.90 2.52 -3.09
C VAL A 85 -3.40 3.24 -1.84
N GLU A 86 -3.43 2.60 -0.67
CA GLU A 86 -2.92 3.16 0.58
C GLU A 86 -1.40 3.21 0.57
N GLU A 87 -0.76 2.07 0.30
CA GLU A 87 0.69 1.89 0.42
C GLU A 87 1.33 1.44 -0.90
N PRO A 88 2.63 1.71 -1.09
CA PRO A 88 3.37 1.21 -2.26
C PRO A 88 3.32 -0.31 -2.43
N ALA A 89 3.21 -1.05 -1.32
CA ALA A 89 3.15 -2.51 -1.32
C ALA A 89 1.86 -3.03 -1.97
N ASP A 90 0.76 -2.29 -1.90
CA ASP A 90 -0.53 -2.67 -2.48
C ASP A 90 -0.45 -2.75 -4.01
N ILE A 91 0.34 -1.84 -4.63
CA ILE A 91 0.61 -1.89 -6.07
C ILE A 91 1.16 -3.25 -6.47
N LEU A 92 2.11 -3.78 -5.68
CA LEU A 92 2.74 -5.07 -5.97
C LEU A 92 1.72 -6.24 -5.90
N GLN A 93 0.75 -6.16 -5.00
CA GLN A 93 -0.29 -7.19 -4.88
C GLN A 93 -1.27 -7.13 -6.05
N ILE A 94 -1.67 -5.93 -6.47
CA ILE A 94 -2.55 -5.76 -7.64
C ILE A 94 -1.84 -6.20 -8.91
N GLU A 95 -0.56 -5.86 -9.09
CA GLU A 95 0.24 -6.31 -10.24
C GLU A 95 0.36 -7.85 -10.32
N LYS A 96 0.55 -8.52 -9.17
CA LYS A 96 0.58 -9.98 -9.11
C LYS A 96 -0.73 -10.63 -9.56
N SER A 97 -1.86 -9.96 -9.40
CA SER A 97 -3.16 -10.47 -9.85
C SER A 97 -3.31 -10.47 -11.38
N GLY A 98 -2.53 -9.62 -12.09
CA GLY A 98 -2.67 -9.41 -13.52
C GLY A 98 -3.98 -8.76 -13.96
N GLY A 99 -4.82 -8.33 -13.01
CA GLY A 99 -6.17 -7.84 -13.28
C GLY A 99 -6.27 -6.35 -13.59
N PHE A 100 -5.17 -5.60 -13.61
CA PHE A 100 -5.21 -4.15 -13.83
C PHE A 100 -4.11 -3.66 -14.76
N ALA A 101 -4.50 -3.01 -15.86
CA ALA A 101 -3.61 -2.48 -16.88
C ALA A 101 -3.49 -0.95 -16.89
N GLY A 102 -4.04 -0.26 -15.88
CA GLY A 102 -3.97 1.19 -15.74
C GLY A 102 -2.75 1.69 -14.97
N ARG A 103 -2.80 2.95 -14.54
CA ARG A 103 -1.77 3.64 -13.75
C ARG A 103 -2.10 3.57 -12.26
N TYR A 104 -1.11 3.83 -11.40
CA TYR A 104 -1.28 3.78 -9.96
C TYR A 104 -1.01 5.12 -9.28
N HIS A 105 -1.57 5.28 -8.08
CA HIS A 105 -1.26 6.34 -7.15
C HIS A 105 -1.32 5.84 -5.71
N ALA A 106 -0.18 5.75 -5.03
CA ALA A 106 -0.10 5.42 -3.61
C ALA A 106 -0.24 6.70 -2.78
N LEU A 107 -1.15 6.67 -1.82
CA LEU A 107 -1.43 7.79 -0.90
C LEU A 107 -0.35 7.95 0.18
N MET A 108 0.43 6.91 0.47
CA MET A 108 1.38 6.79 1.60
C MET A 108 0.67 6.74 2.96
N GLY A 109 -0.48 6.11 3.02
CA GLY A 109 -1.29 5.95 4.22
C GLY A 109 -2.77 6.22 3.98
N LYS A 110 -3.47 6.51 5.07
CA LYS A 110 -4.88 6.89 5.06
C LYS A 110 -5.16 7.91 6.16
N LEU A 111 -6.25 8.66 6.03
CA LEU A 111 -6.70 9.60 7.04
C LEU A 111 -7.00 8.84 8.33
N SER A 112 -6.37 9.24 9.43
CA SER A 112 -6.51 8.60 10.72
C SER A 112 -6.54 9.64 11.83
N PRO A 113 -7.72 9.99 12.35
CA PRO A 113 -7.82 10.86 13.51
C PRO A 113 -7.07 10.31 14.74
N ALA A 114 -7.09 8.99 14.93
CA ALA A 114 -6.43 8.32 16.04
C ALA A 114 -4.89 8.43 15.98
N ARG A 115 -4.31 8.42 14.76
CA ARG A 115 -2.87 8.56 14.53
C ARG A 115 -2.46 9.98 14.19
N GLN A 116 -3.42 10.93 14.18
CA GLN A 116 -3.22 12.32 13.78
C GLN A 116 -2.68 12.45 12.32
N THR A 117 -2.98 11.47 11.46
CA THR A 117 -2.64 11.54 10.05
C THR A 117 -3.71 12.35 9.32
N GLY A 118 -3.37 13.54 8.89
CA GLY A 118 -4.24 14.47 8.17
C GLY A 118 -3.99 14.44 6.66
N VAL A 119 -4.57 15.41 5.98
CA VAL A 119 -4.49 15.56 4.52
C VAL A 119 -3.06 15.88 4.06
N ALA A 120 -2.30 16.63 4.88
CA ALA A 120 -0.96 17.09 4.53
C ALA A 120 0.09 15.96 4.47
N GLU A 121 -0.12 14.90 5.25
CA GLU A 121 0.78 13.74 5.32
C GLU A 121 0.57 12.78 4.13
N LEU A 122 -0.57 12.90 3.45
CA LEU A 122 -0.92 12.03 2.34
C LEU A 122 -0.68 12.71 0.98
N ARG A 123 -0.48 11.91 -0.07
CA ARG A 123 -0.28 12.43 -1.43
C ARG A 123 -1.60 12.81 -2.14
N LEU A 124 -2.56 13.37 -1.40
CA LEU A 124 -3.88 13.77 -1.92
C LEU A 124 -3.81 14.95 -2.89
N ASN A 125 -2.95 15.93 -2.62
CA ASN A 125 -2.74 17.05 -3.55
C ASN A 125 -2.17 16.57 -4.89
N ALA A 126 -1.21 15.64 -4.87
CA ALA A 126 -0.65 15.06 -6.09
C ALA A 126 -1.70 14.25 -6.87
N LEU A 127 -2.63 13.58 -6.18
CA LEU A 127 -3.76 12.89 -6.81
C LEU A 127 -4.68 13.90 -7.53
N SER A 128 -5.07 14.97 -6.84
CA SER A 128 -5.92 16.03 -7.41
C SER A 128 -5.29 16.66 -8.64
N THR A 129 -4.00 17.00 -8.58
CA THR A 129 -3.25 17.56 -9.73
C THR A 129 -3.29 16.62 -10.94
N ARG A 130 -3.02 15.32 -10.72
CA ARG A 130 -3.06 14.32 -11.81
C ARG A 130 -4.45 14.19 -12.45
N VAL A 131 -5.52 14.26 -11.66
CA VAL A 131 -6.89 14.21 -12.19
C VAL A 131 -7.24 15.49 -12.94
N ALA A 132 -6.78 16.63 -12.43
CA ALA A 132 -6.99 17.94 -13.07
C ALA A 132 -6.37 18.06 -14.48
N GLU A 133 -5.32 17.28 -14.78
CA GLU A 133 -4.72 17.20 -16.13
C GLU A 133 -5.69 16.65 -17.20
N GLY A 134 -6.83 16.07 -16.80
CA GLY A 134 -7.95 15.72 -17.66
C GLY A 134 -7.79 14.43 -18.48
N SER A 135 -6.68 13.71 -18.35
CA SER A 135 -6.44 12.45 -19.06
C SER A 135 -7.13 11.24 -18.39
N ILE A 136 -7.43 11.35 -17.10
CA ILE A 136 -8.00 10.27 -16.28
C ILE A 136 -9.53 10.30 -16.40
N LYS A 137 -10.10 9.16 -16.82
CA LYS A 137 -11.55 8.94 -16.95
C LYS A 137 -12.14 8.21 -15.75
N GLU A 138 -11.35 7.33 -15.14
CA GLU A 138 -11.80 6.54 -13.99
C GLU A 138 -10.71 6.47 -12.91
N VAL A 139 -11.11 6.75 -11.67
CA VAL A 139 -10.32 6.54 -10.46
C VAL A 139 -10.90 5.34 -9.71
N VAL A 140 -10.13 4.27 -9.59
CA VAL A 140 -10.47 3.06 -8.85
C VAL A 140 -9.88 3.16 -7.46
N LEU A 141 -10.72 3.22 -6.42
CA LEU A 141 -10.28 3.23 -5.03
C LEU A 141 -10.05 1.81 -4.53
N ALA A 142 -8.79 1.43 -4.37
CA ALA A 142 -8.34 0.16 -3.81
C ALA A 142 -7.85 0.36 -2.37
N LEU A 143 -8.71 0.91 -1.52
CA LEU A 143 -8.44 1.22 -0.12
C LEU A 143 -9.06 0.16 0.79
N SER A 144 -8.54 0.05 2.02
CA SER A 144 -9.09 -0.84 3.03
C SER A 144 -10.57 -0.54 3.33
N THR A 145 -11.25 -1.52 3.90
CA THR A 145 -12.68 -1.45 4.18
C THR A 145 -12.97 -1.14 5.63
N ASP A 146 -11.97 -0.66 6.36
CA ASP A 146 -12.10 -0.16 7.72
C ASP A 146 -12.62 1.29 7.76
N MET A 147 -12.85 1.80 8.94
CA MET A 147 -13.38 3.16 9.15
C MET A 147 -12.44 4.23 8.54
N GLU A 148 -11.12 4.05 8.64
CA GLU A 148 -10.13 4.99 8.12
C GLU A 148 -10.09 4.96 6.59
N GLY A 149 -10.22 3.78 5.97
CA GLY A 149 -10.33 3.63 4.51
C GLY A 149 -11.63 4.20 3.97
N ASP A 150 -12.76 4.02 4.68
CA ASP A 150 -14.04 4.63 4.30
C ASP A 150 -13.99 6.16 4.42
N LEU A 151 -13.37 6.70 5.49
CA LEU A 151 -13.15 8.14 5.66
C LEU A 151 -12.27 8.71 4.53
N THR A 152 -11.17 8.03 4.21
CA THR A 152 -10.25 8.43 3.14
C THR A 152 -10.94 8.40 1.77
N SER A 153 -11.73 7.34 1.51
CA SER A 153 -12.51 7.21 0.27
C SER A 153 -13.53 8.35 0.14
N GLY A 154 -14.26 8.67 1.22
CA GLY A 154 -15.21 9.78 1.25
C GLY A 154 -14.55 11.11 0.96
N TYR A 155 -13.40 11.38 1.58
CA TYR A 155 -12.62 12.60 1.33
C TYR A 155 -12.19 12.70 -0.16
N ILE A 156 -11.67 11.61 -0.73
CA ILE A 156 -11.27 11.59 -2.15
C ILE A 156 -12.47 11.85 -3.06
N CYS A 157 -13.62 11.25 -2.78
CA CYS A 157 -14.84 11.49 -3.56
C CYS A 157 -15.24 12.97 -3.55
N GLU A 158 -15.23 13.64 -2.40
CA GLU A 158 -15.55 15.07 -2.32
C GLU A 158 -14.47 15.93 -2.99
N MET A 159 -13.19 15.63 -2.81
CA MET A 159 -12.08 16.34 -3.43
C MET A 159 -12.12 16.26 -4.95
N LEU A 160 -12.50 15.13 -5.52
CA LEU A 160 -12.52 14.90 -6.97
C LEU A 160 -13.86 15.27 -7.63
N LYS A 161 -14.89 15.61 -6.87
CA LYS A 161 -16.23 15.99 -7.36
C LYS A 161 -16.27 17.08 -8.45
N PRO A 162 -15.36 18.09 -8.44
CA PRO A 162 -15.31 19.10 -9.48
C PRO A 162 -14.83 18.60 -10.86
N TYR A 163 -14.23 17.40 -10.90
CA TYR A 163 -13.64 16.86 -12.13
C TYR A 163 -14.58 15.86 -12.81
N PRO A 164 -14.61 15.79 -14.15
CA PRO A 164 -15.44 14.85 -14.90
C PRO A 164 -14.82 13.44 -14.92
N VAL A 165 -14.59 12.86 -13.73
CA VAL A 165 -13.98 11.56 -13.54
C VAL A 165 -14.96 10.62 -12.84
N ARG A 166 -15.05 9.39 -13.32
CA ARG A 166 -15.79 8.34 -12.64
C ARG A 166 -14.97 7.82 -11.46
N ILE A 167 -15.59 7.71 -10.29
CA ILE A 167 -14.95 7.12 -9.12
C ILE A 167 -15.61 5.78 -8.83
N THR A 168 -14.80 4.72 -8.77
CA THR A 168 -15.22 3.36 -8.46
C THR A 168 -14.42 2.83 -7.27
N ARG A 169 -14.88 1.73 -6.69
CA ARG A 169 -14.19 1.03 -5.60
C ARG A 169 -14.11 -0.45 -5.93
N LEU A 170 -13.07 -1.13 -5.45
CA LEU A 170 -12.99 -2.58 -5.58
C LEU A 170 -14.24 -3.24 -4.98
N ALA A 171 -14.79 -4.22 -5.68
CA ALA A 171 -15.96 -4.95 -5.23
C ALA A 171 -15.64 -5.70 -3.92
N PHE A 172 -16.63 -5.74 -3.04
CA PHE A 172 -16.59 -6.59 -1.85
C PHE A 172 -17.20 -7.94 -2.20
N GLY A 173 -16.50 -9.01 -1.85
CA GLY A 173 -16.97 -10.35 -2.13
C GLY A 173 -16.48 -11.36 -1.10
N LEU A 174 -17.01 -12.56 -1.16
CA LEU A 174 -16.48 -13.70 -0.43
C LEU A 174 -15.12 -14.05 -1.02
N PRO A 175 -14.13 -14.41 -0.18
CA PRO A 175 -12.87 -14.93 -0.68
C PRO A 175 -13.09 -16.16 -1.57
N ALA A 176 -12.32 -16.31 -2.64
CA ALA A 176 -12.35 -17.51 -3.45
C ALA A 176 -12.11 -18.74 -2.54
N ASP A 177 -12.80 -19.82 -2.82
CA ASP A 177 -12.73 -21.08 -2.08
C ASP A 177 -13.22 -21.03 -0.62
N SER A 178 -13.86 -19.91 -0.18
CA SER A 178 -14.51 -19.84 1.12
C SER A 178 -16.03 -19.99 1.01
N GLY A 179 -16.61 -20.87 1.83
CA GLY A 179 -18.06 -20.98 1.95
C GLY A 179 -18.67 -19.88 2.83
N VAL A 180 -19.98 -19.65 2.66
CA VAL A 180 -20.76 -18.69 3.46
C VAL A 180 -20.55 -18.89 4.97
N GLY A 181 -20.42 -20.15 5.42
CA GLY A 181 -20.24 -20.49 6.84
C GLY A 181 -18.92 -20.06 7.48
N TYR A 182 -17.92 -19.69 6.67
CA TYR A 182 -16.60 -19.27 7.16
C TYR A 182 -16.38 -17.76 7.07
N SER A 183 -17.39 -17.02 6.63
CA SER A 183 -17.29 -15.57 6.45
C SER A 183 -17.89 -14.84 7.65
N ASP A 184 -17.24 -13.76 8.05
CA ASP A 184 -17.76 -12.89 9.10
C ASP A 184 -19.04 -12.16 8.66
N PRO A 185 -19.91 -11.75 9.61
CA PRO A 185 -21.19 -11.12 9.30
C PRO A 185 -21.08 -9.83 8.47
N LEU A 186 -19.99 -9.06 8.63
CA LEU A 186 -19.81 -7.81 7.89
C LEU A 186 -19.45 -8.07 6.43
N THR A 187 -18.58 -9.04 6.17
CA THR A 187 -18.21 -9.50 4.82
C THR A 187 -19.46 -10.04 4.09
N LEU A 188 -20.28 -10.88 4.75
CA LEU A 188 -21.54 -11.37 4.19
C LEU A 188 -22.52 -10.24 3.87
N LYS A 189 -22.68 -9.28 4.78
CA LYS A 189 -23.57 -8.13 4.56
C LYS A 189 -23.13 -7.30 3.35
N ARG A 190 -21.81 -7.12 3.15
CA ARG A 190 -21.24 -6.40 2.02
C ARG A 190 -21.40 -7.17 0.72
N ALA A 191 -21.12 -8.48 0.72
CA ALA A 191 -21.33 -9.35 -0.45
C ALA A 191 -22.79 -9.37 -0.90
N LEU A 192 -23.76 -9.45 0.03
CA LEU A 192 -25.19 -9.38 -0.28
C LEU A 192 -25.61 -8.03 -0.88
N LYS A 193 -25.02 -6.92 -0.42
CA LYS A 193 -25.27 -5.59 -1.01
C LYS A 193 -24.67 -5.46 -2.41
N GLY A 194 -23.49 -6.05 -2.63
CA GLY A 194 -22.77 -6.02 -3.91
C GLY A 194 -23.13 -7.16 -4.85
N ARG A 195 -24.23 -7.92 -4.60
CA ARG A 195 -24.65 -9.04 -5.46
C ARG A 195 -24.89 -8.57 -6.89
N GLN A 196 -24.51 -9.39 -7.85
CA GLN A 196 -24.66 -9.13 -9.28
C GLN A 196 -25.73 -10.05 -9.87
N ASP A 197 -26.40 -9.57 -10.90
CA ASP A 197 -27.31 -10.37 -11.70
C ASP A 197 -26.51 -11.38 -12.53
N MET A 198 -27.09 -12.58 -12.74
CA MET A 198 -26.48 -13.68 -13.50
C MET A 198 -27.09 -13.80 -14.87
#